data_229439230cb7b25955deb97a9dc6a5cb
#
_entry.id   229439230cb7b25955deb97a9dc6a5cb
#
_cell.length_a   1.000
_cell.length_b   1.000
_cell.length_c   1.000
_cell.angle_alpha   90.00
_cell.angle_beta   90.00
_cell.angle_gamma   90.00
#
_symmetry.space_group_name_H-M   'P 1'
#
loop_
_entity.id
_entity.type
_entity.pdbx_description
1 polymer ?
#
loop_
_entity_poly.entity_id
_entity_poly.type
_entity_poly.pdbx_seq_one_letter_code
_entity_poly.pdbx_strand_id
1 'polypeptide(L)'
;FTTHQVLEILSQKDIYAAGTIRINRFKNSPLINDKEASKKTRGYSEEVVSQDKNVVLCKWVDNKSVVMALNFIGVGSTDEVKRRNKNEKKYITVPRPEVVKLYNHSMGGVDKMDYLLTLYRIFVKSRKWTL
;
A
#
# COMPACT_ATOMS: atom_id res chain seq x y z
N PHE A 1 -8.19 4.96 -4.75
CA PHE A 1 -7.79 5.72 -5.95
C PHE A 1 -6.68 6.71 -5.64
N THR A 2 -5.51 6.20 -5.25
CA THR A 2 -4.34 7.00 -4.91
C THR A 2 -3.72 7.58 -6.17
N THR A 3 -3.62 8.91 -6.25
CA THR A 3 -2.96 9.65 -7.34
C THR A 3 -2.05 10.72 -6.74
N HIS A 4 -1.09 11.21 -7.53
CA HIS A 4 -0.19 12.30 -7.11
C HIS A 4 -0.98 13.54 -6.67
N GLN A 5 -1.92 14.00 -7.51
CA GLN A 5 -2.75 15.18 -7.23
C GLN A 5 -3.55 15.06 -5.93
N VAL A 6 -4.11 13.88 -5.65
CA VAL A 6 -4.86 13.67 -4.39
C VAL A 6 -3.94 13.78 -3.19
N LEU A 7 -2.73 13.22 -3.26
CA LEU A 7 -1.77 13.32 -2.17
C LEU A 7 -1.28 14.76 -1.95
N GLU A 8 -1.08 15.52 -3.02
CA GLU A 8 -0.74 16.94 -2.91
C GLU A 8 -1.85 17.77 -2.26
N ILE A 9 -3.10 17.59 -2.71
CA ILE A 9 -4.27 18.27 -2.12
C ILE A 9 -4.41 17.93 -0.64
N LEU A 10 -4.20 16.66 -0.26
CA LEU A 10 -4.26 16.23 1.12
C LEU A 10 -3.11 16.81 1.94
N SER A 11 -1.91 16.88 1.36
CA SER A 11 -0.76 17.52 1.99
C SER A 11 -1.01 19.00 2.30
N GLN A 12 -1.61 19.74 1.36
CA GLN A 12 -1.99 21.14 1.55
C GLN A 12 -3.03 21.36 2.66
N LYS A 13 -3.77 20.31 3.01
CA LYS A 13 -4.78 20.33 4.07
C LYS A 13 -4.29 19.71 5.39
N ASP A 14 -2.99 19.45 5.49
CA ASP A 14 -2.36 18.78 6.65
C ASP A 14 -2.99 17.40 6.95
N ILE A 15 -3.48 16.71 5.89
CA ILE A 15 -4.04 15.37 6.01
C ILE A 15 -3.01 14.35 5.55
N TYR A 16 -2.58 13.49 6.47
CA TYR A 16 -1.67 12.39 6.17
C TYR A 16 -2.39 11.25 5.45
N ALA A 17 -1.83 10.85 4.33
CA ALA A 17 -2.41 9.80 3.51
C ALA A 17 -1.35 8.86 2.94
N ALA A 18 -1.67 7.59 2.90
CA ALA A 18 -0.88 6.56 2.25
C ALA A 18 -1.79 5.59 1.50
N GLY A 19 -1.33 5.09 0.37
CA GLY A 19 -2.09 4.14 -0.40
C GLY A 19 -1.23 3.35 -1.38
N THR A 20 -1.70 2.16 -1.76
CA THR A 20 -1.08 1.39 -2.82
C THR A 20 -1.38 1.99 -4.18
N ILE A 21 -0.43 1.89 -5.10
CA ILE A 21 -0.54 2.51 -6.41
C ILE A 21 0.05 1.61 -7.50
N ARG A 22 -0.46 1.74 -8.70
CA ARG A 22 0.15 1.15 -9.90
C ARG A 22 1.17 2.13 -10.47
N ILE A 23 2.39 1.66 -10.70
CA ILE A 23 3.52 2.50 -11.14
C ILE A 23 3.24 3.27 -12.45
N ASN A 24 2.42 2.70 -13.32
CA ASN A 24 2.03 3.34 -14.59
C ASN A 24 1.16 4.60 -14.42
N ARG A 25 0.67 4.88 -13.22
CA ARG A 25 -0.07 6.12 -12.89
C ARG A 25 0.84 7.30 -12.55
N PHE A 26 2.11 7.03 -12.28
CA PHE A 26 3.15 8.05 -12.09
C PHE A 26 4.05 8.05 -13.30
N LYS A 27 3.83 9.01 -14.21
CA LYS A 27 4.67 9.17 -15.40
C LYS A 27 6.12 9.41 -14.97
N ASN A 28 7.06 8.71 -15.62
CA ASN A 28 8.50 8.86 -15.39
C ASN A 28 8.93 8.61 -13.93
N SER A 29 8.27 7.70 -13.23
CA SER A 29 8.74 7.29 -11.91
C SER A 29 10.15 6.69 -12.02
N PRO A 30 11.15 7.19 -11.27
CA PRO A 30 12.51 6.67 -11.30
C PRO A 30 12.68 5.37 -10.50
N LEU A 31 11.61 4.80 -9.95
CA LEU A 31 11.65 3.50 -9.27
C LEU A 31 12.03 2.38 -10.25
N ILE A 32 12.80 1.42 -9.77
CA ILE A 32 13.19 0.24 -10.56
C ILE A 32 11.98 -0.50 -11.12
N ASN A 33 12.15 -1.09 -12.29
CA ASN A 33 11.13 -1.91 -12.95
C ASN A 33 10.78 -3.15 -12.13
N ASP A 34 9.59 -3.71 -12.33
CA ASP A 34 9.19 -4.96 -11.67
C ASP A 34 10.08 -6.15 -12.04
N LYS A 35 10.62 -6.16 -13.27
CA LYS A 35 11.60 -7.17 -13.73
C LYS A 35 12.93 -7.10 -12.95
N GLU A 36 13.38 -5.90 -12.65
CA GLU A 36 14.59 -5.67 -11.85
C GLU A 36 14.32 -5.90 -10.37
N ALA A 37 13.16 -5.45 -9.88
CA ALA A 37 12.74 -5.69 -8.52
C ALA A 37 12.62 -7.18 -8.18
N SER A 38 12.16 -8.01 -9.12
CA SER A 38 12.05 -9.46 -8.93
C SER A 38 13.41 -10.18 -8.78
N LYS A 39 14.52 -9.54 -9.23
CA LYS A 39 15.89 -10.04 -9.04
C LYS A 39 16.49 -9.65 -7.70
N LYS A 40 15.86 -8.70 -6.99
CA LYS A 40 16.32 -8.27 -5.66
C LYS A 40 15.90 -9.26 -4.59
N THR A 41 16.63 -9.23 -3.49
CA THR A 41 16.31 -10.04 -2.32
C THR A 41 14.97 -9.60 -1.72
N ARG A 42 14.23 -10.53 -1.17
CA ARG A 42 13.00 -10.26 -0.43
C ARG A 42 13.29 -9.34 0.75
N GLY A 43 12.52 -8.28 0.92
CA GLY A 43 12.76 -7.21 1.88
C GLY A 43 13.43 -5.97 1.31
N TYR A 44 13.93 -6.04 0.06
CA TYR A 44 14.48 -4.84 -0.59
C TYR A 44 13.43 -3.74 -0.66
N SER A 45 13.82 -2.54 -0.31
CA SER A 45 12.98 -1.33 -0.42
C SER A 45 13.75 -0.20 -1.08
N GLU A 46 13.03 0.61 -1.82
CA GLU A 46 13.51 1.79 -2.51
C GLU A 46 12.50 2.91 -2.33
N GLU A 47 12.98 4.12 -2.15
CA GLU A 47 12.13 5.30 -2.08
C GLU A 47 12.56 6.38 -3.06
N VAL A 48 11.59 7.14 -3.49
CA VAL A 48 11.76 8.34 -4.31
C VAL A 48 10.85 9.42 -3.79
N VAL A 49 11.42 10.59 -3.57
CA VAL A 49 10.70 11.77 -3.07
C VAL A 49 10.46 12.73 -4.24
N SER A 50 9.27 13.33 -4.30
CA SER A 50 8.97 14.37 -5.29
C SER A 50 9.85 15.59 -5.06
N GLN A 51 10.05 16.42 -6.11
CA GLN A 51 10.85 17.66 -6.01
C GLN A 51 10.32 18.60 -4.93
N ASP A 52 9.00 18.68 -4.79
CA ASP A 52 8.32 19.50 -3.79
C ASP A 52 8.30 18.86 -2.39
N LYS A 53 8.92 17.68 -2.24
CA LYS A 53 8.97 16.90 -1.00
C LYS A 53 7.60 16.55 -0.37
N ASN A 54 6.51 16.76 -1.10
CA ASN A 54 5.15 16.55 -0.62
C ASN A 54 4.64 15.13 -0.85
N VAL A 55 5.27 14.38 -1.75
CA VAL A 55 4.88 13.02 -2.08
C VAL A 55 6.10 12.12 -2.12
N VAL A 56 5.99 10.98 -1.47
CA VAL A 56 7.00 9.94 -1.45
C VAL A 56 6.44 8.68 -2.09
N LEU A 57 7.23 8.05 -2.94
CA LEU A 57 6.96 6.73 -3.49
C LEU A 57 7.90 5.73 -2.83
N CYS A 58 7.35 4.66 -2.31
CA CYS A 58 8.10 3.55 -1.72
C CYS A 58 7.79 2.27 -2.48
N LYS A 59 8.80 1.58 -2.95
CA LYS A 59 8.69 0.24 -3.51
C LYS A 59 9.30 -0.76 -2.55
N TRP A 60 8.57 -1.80 -2.21
CA TRP A 60 9.00 -2.87 -1.33
C TRP A 60 8.80 -4.23 -2.01
N VAL A 61 9.80 -5.08 -1.92
CA VAL A 61 9.79 -6.44 -2.51
C VAL A 61 9.51 -7.47 -1.43
N ASP A 62 8.32 -8.04 -1.46
CA ASP A 62 7.95 -9.22 -0.67
C ASP A 62 7.82 -10.43 -1.63
N ASN A 63 6.74 -11.17 -1.64
CA ASN A 63 6.46 -12.20 -2.66
C ASN A 63 6.21 -11.58 -4.03
N LYS A 64 5.68 -10.37 -4.05
CA LYS A 64 5.52 -9.49 -5.22
C LYS A 64 5.96 -8.09 -4.81
N SER A 65 6.36 -7.29 -5.79
CA SER A 65 6.64 -5.88 -5.54
C SER A 65 5.35 -5.12 -5.21
N VAL A 66 5.40 -4.31 -4.17
CA VAL A 66 4.32 -3.40 -3.77
C VAL A 66 4.84 -1.99 -3.89
N VAL A 67 4.08 -1.13 -4.55
CA VAL A 67 4.38 0.31 -4.63
C VAL A 67 3.35 1.07 -3.83
N MET A 68 3.82 1.92 -2.96
CA MET A 68 3.02 2.80 -2.12
C MET A 68 3.35 4.25 -2.41
N ALA A 69 2.35 5.09 -2.35
CA ALA A 69 2.50 6.54 -2.40
C ALA A 69 1.93 7.17 -1.12
N LEU A 70 2.61 8.16 -0.60
CA LEU A 70 2.28 8.79 0.68
C LEU A 70 2.80 10.23 0.72
N ASN A 71 2.30 11.02 1.67
CA ASN A 71 2.64 12.44 1.78
C ASN A 71 3.24 12.86 3.13
N PHE A 72 3.73 11.93 3.97
CA PHE A 72 4.17 12.30 5.33
C PHE A 72 5.45 11.61 5.82
N ILE A 73 5.76 10.42 5.37
CA ILE A 73 6.94 9.64 5.80
C ILE A 73 7.59 8.97 4.59
N GLY A 74 8.90 8.81 4.61
CA GLY A 74 9.64 7.98 3.65
C GLY A 74 9.63 6.50 4.04
N VAL A 75 10.68 5.77 3.65
CA VAL A 75 10.87 4.37 4.07
C VAL A 75 10.84 4.25 5.59
N GLY A 76 11.32 5.30 6.28
CA GLY A 76 11.36 5.33 7.73
C GLY A 76 12.27 4.27 8.33
N SER A 77 12.01 3.92 9.58
CA SER A 77 12.67 2.81 10.23
C SER A 77 12.22 1.47 9.65
N THR A 78 13.14 0.55 9.45
CA THR A 78 12.82 -0.82 9.05
C THR A 78 12.58 -1.69 10.27
N ASP A 79 11.45 -2.40 10.30
CA ASP A 79 11.21 -3.48 11.26
C ASP A 79 11.29 -4.85 10.57
N GLU A 80 11.26 -5.89 11.36
CA GLU A 80 11.30 -7.26 10.88
C GLU A 80 9.91 -7.91 10.97
N VAL A 81 9.49 -8.56 9.89
CA VAL A 81 8.22 -9.28 9.84
C VAL A 81 8.42 -10.74 9.43
N LYS A 82 7.77 -11.64 10.15
CA LYS A 82 7.76 -13.07 9.77
C LYS A 82 6.87 -13.28 8.55
N ARG A 83 7.44 -13.86 7.51
CA ARG A 83 6.76 -14.21 6.26
C ARG A 83 6.97 -15.66 5.90
N ARG A 84 5.92 -16.33 5.43
CA ARG A 84 6.03 -17.72 4.98
C ARG A 84 6.75 -17.77 3.63
N ASN A 85 7.83 -18.55 3.56
CA ASN A 85 8.45 -18.92 2.30
C ASN A 85 7.72 -20.16 1.77
N LYS A 86 7.13 -20.04 0.57
CA LYS A 86 6.36 -21.13 -0.04
C LYS A 86 7.24 -22.30 -0.47
N ASN A 87 8.45 -21.99 -0.94
CA ASN A 87 9.37 -23.00 -1.47
C ASN A 87 9.95 -23.88 -0.35
N GLU A 88 10.32 -23.27 0.77
CA GLU A 88 10.92 -23.95 1.90
C GLU A 88 9.89 -24.38 2.97
N LYS A 89 8.63 -23.98 2.80
CA LYS A 89 7.52 -24.18 3.76
C LYS A 89 7.83 -23.68 5.18
N LYS A 90 8.82 -22.79 5.32
CA LYS A 90 9.29 -22.21 6.59
C LYS A 90 8.93 -20.72 6.69
N TYR A 91 8.94 -20.22 7.91
CA TYR A 91 8.84 -18.78 8.15
C TYR A 91 10.24 -18.18 8.10
N ILE A 92 10.38 -17.11 7.35
CA ILE A 92 11.59 -16.30 7.25
C ILE A 92 11.30 -14.91 7.78
N THR A 93 12.32 -14.25 8.30
CA THR A 93 12.25 -12.85 8.71
C THR A 93 12.61 -11.96 7.52
N VAL A 94 11.78 -10.98 7.25
CA VAL A 94 11.93 -10.07 6.11
C VAL A 94 11.90 -8.64 6.63
N PRO A 95 12.88 -7.78 6.28
CA PRO A 95 12.84 -6.37 6.61
C PRO A 95 11.64 -5.70 5.93
N ARG A 96 10.94 -4.85 6.68
CA ARG A 96 9.73 -4.17 6.24
C ARG A 96 9.85 -2.68 6.51
N PRO A 97 9.63 -1.80 5.51
CA PRO A 97 9.58 -0.36 5.70
C PRO A 97 8.45 0.08 6.64
N GLU A 98 8.69 1.13 7.39
CA GLU A 98 7.71 1.68 8.35
C GLU A 98 6.38 2.05 7.66
N VAL A 99 6.42 2.60 6.46
CA VAL A 99 5.22 2.93 5.68
C VAL A 99 4.32 1.72 5.47
N VAL A 100 4.90 0.54 5.21
CA VAL A 100 4.13 -0.70 5.02
C VAL A 100 3.52 -1.16 6.35
N LYS A 101 4.24 -0.97 7.45
CA LYS A 101 3.73 -1.25 8.80
C LYS A 101 2.54 -0.37 9.15
N LEU A 102 2.67 0.94 8.95
CA LEU A 102 1.62 1.92 9.22
C LEU A 102 0.38 1.68 8.34
N TYR A 103 0.61 1.42 7.06
CA TYR A 103 -0.48 1.09 6.13
C TYR A 103 -1.25 -0.16 6.58
N ASN A 104 -0.55 -1.23 6.91
CA ASN A 104 -1.18 -2.47 7.37
C ASN A 104 -1.93 -2.29 8.70
N HIS A 105 -1.44 -1.40 9.58
CA HIS A 105 -2.12 -1.10 10.84
C HIS A 105 -3.42 -0.33 10.62
N SER A 106 -3.43 0.59 9.66
CA SER A 106 -4.57 1.46 9.36
C SER A 106 -5.55 0.86 8.34
N MET A 107 -5.11 -0.16 7.61
CA MET A 107 -5.91 -0.84 6.58
C MET A 107 -6.94 -1.78 7.22
N GLY A 108 -8.06 -1.97 6.53
CA GLY A 108 -9.05 -2.98 6.86
C GLY A 108 -10.31 -2.44 7.55
N GLY A 109 -10.38 -1.15 7.87
CA GLY A 109 -11.58 -0.56 8.47
C GLY A 109 -12.81 -0.67 7.56
N VAL A 110 -12.63 -0.38 6.26
CA VAL A 110 -13.71 -0.49 5.26
C VAL A 110 -14.10 -1.95 5.02
N ASP A 111 -13.12 -2.83 4.85
CA ASP A 111 -13.37 -4.27 4.65
C ASP A 111 -14.10 -4.88 5.86
N LYS A 112 -13.71 -4.47 7.06
CA LYS A 112 -14.40 -4.91 8.29
C LYS A 112 -15.83 -4.36 8.37
N MET A 113 -16.05 -3.13 7.96
CA MET A 113 -17.39 -2.53 7.89
C MET A 113 -18.26 -3.27 6.87
N ASP A 114 -17.75 -3.54 5.67
CA ASP A 114 -18.46 -4.29 4.64
C ASP A 114 -18.78 -5.71 5.10
N TYR A 115 -17.85 -6.37 5.77
CA TYR A 115 -18.09 -7.68 6.39
C TYR A 115 -19.21 -7.63 7.43
N LEU A 116 -19.19 -6.66 8.35
CA LEU A 116 -20.23 -6.49 9.35
C LEU A 116 -21.59 -6.18 8.70
N LEU A 117 -21.62 -5.29 7.70
CA LEU A 117 -22.82 -5.00 6.95
C LEU A 117 -23.40 -6.26 6.30
N THR A 118 -22.56 -7.12 5.74
CA THR A 118 -23.01 -8.39 5.13
C THR A 118 -23.61 -9.32 6.17
N LEU A 119 -23.06 -9.40 7.38
CA LEU A 119 -23.56 -10.23 8.47
C LEU A 119 -24.88 -9.73 9.05
N TYR A 120 -25.00 -8.42 9.22
CA TYR A 120 -26.15 -7.81 9.91
C TYR A 120 -27.19 -7.21 8.97
N ARG A 121 -26.94 -7.24 7.67
CA ARG A 121 -27.90 -6.75 6.68
C ARG A 121 -29.14 -7.64 6.64
N ILE A 122 -30.29 -7.03 6.90
CA ILE A 122 -31.58 -7.69 6.73
C ILE A 122 -31.76 -8.03 5.27
N PHE A 123 -31.95 -9.33 4.97
CA PHE A 123 -32.18 -9.81 3.62
C PHE A 123 -33.63 -9.56 3.23
N VAL A 124 -33.90 -8.47 2.50
CA VAL A 124 -35.21 -8.17 1.97
C VAL A 124 -35.37 -8.84 0.62
N LYS A 125 -36.14 -9.92 0.54
CA LYS A 125 -36.63 -10.49 -0.74
C LYS A 125 -37.74 -9.61 -1.29
N SER A 126 -37.41 -8.67 -2.15
CA SER A 126 -38.39 -7.96 -2.94
C SER A 126 -38.48 -8.58 -4.33
N ARG A 127 -39.68 -8.99 -4.74
CA ARG A 127 -39.97 -9.44 -6.12
C ARG A 127 -40.31 -8.26 -7.04
N LYS A 128 -40.49 -7.08 -6.49
CA LYS A 128 -40.84 -5.87 -7.24
C LYS A 128 -39.72 -4.89 -7.17
N TRP A 129 -39.23 -4.46 -8.31
CA TRP A 129 -38.45 -3.25 -8.43
C TRP A 129 -39.41 -2.08 -8.20
N THR A 130 -39.38 -1.50 -7.03
CA THR A 130 -40.01 -0.20 -6.83
C THR A 130 -39.00 0.86 -7.20
N LEU A 131 -39.34 1.62 -8.22
CA LEU A 131 -38.63 2.87 -8.55
C LEU A 131 -38.77 3.87 -7.44
#